data_b4c0a33d943a92cc80c9c0147da53ac3
#
_entry.id   b4c0a33d943a92cc80c9c0147da53ac3
#
_cell.length_a   1.000
_cell.length_b   1.000
_cell.length_c   1.000
_cell.angle_alpha   90.00
_cell.angle_beta   90.00
_cell.angle_gamma   90.00
#
_symmetry.space_group_name_H-M   'P 1'
#
loop_
_entity.id
_entity.type
_entity.pdbx_description
1 polymer ?
#
loop_
_entity_poly.entity_id
_entity_poly.type
_entity_poly.pdbx_seq_one_letter_code
_entity_poly.pdbx_strand_id
1 'polypeptide(L)'
;MYQVLARKYRPRNFNELVGQNHVSRALSSALERGRLHHAYLFTGTRGVGKTTIARILAKCLNCETGVTSTPCEVCATCKAVNEGRFIDLIEIDAASRTKVEDTRELLDNVPYAPTQGRFKVYLIDEVHMLSTHSFNALLKTLEEPPEHVKFLFATTDPQKLPITVISRCLQFTLRPLAVDEITKHLGAILEKEQITADQDAIWQIAESAQGSLRDALSLTDQAIAYGQGAVHHQDVKEMLGLIDRTIIYDLILAVHQNQREKVSQLLLQFRYQALDVSLVLDQLISTLHELALLQYLPELGLKYSEEINAKILQLSKLISAQDLQLYYQIACKGRSDLQLAVTQEQGFEMCVLRLLAFRPLAPNEILVSEPVQKNGQAEVGLNSQAQTAQEITPVSAIQPVEVISQPAMVEPEPEPEPEPEPEPEPEPEPEPEPEPEPEPEXE
;
A
#
# COMPACT_ATOMS: atom_id res chain seq x y z
N MET A 1 -27.91 -19.56 -10.81
CA MET A 1 -26.56 -19.87 -10.37
C MET A 1 -25.84 -18.61 -9.97
N TYR A 2 -25.28 -18.57 -8.77
CA TYR A 2 -24.61 -17.35 -8.27
C TYR A 2 -23.30 -17.12 -9.01
N GLN A 3 -23.14 -15.94 -9.59
CA GLN A 3 -21.87 -15.57 -10.20
C GLN A 3 -21.09 -14.69 -9.26
N VAL A 4 -19.79 -14.92 -9.21
CA VAL A 4 -18.90 -14.09 -8.39
C VAL A 4 -18.95 -12.65 -8.91
N LEU A 5 -19.17 -11.71 -7.99
CA LEU A 5 -19.33 -10.30 -8.37
C LEU A 5 -18.09 -9.74 -9.06
N ALA A 6 -16.91 -10.15 -8.60
CA ALA A 6 -15.67 -9.64 -9.19
C ALA A 6 -15.58 -10.00 -10.68
N ARG A 7 -16.13 -11.16 -11.07
CA ARG A 7 -16.15 -11.56 -12.46
C ARG A 7 -17.30 -10.90 -13.21
N LYS A 8 -18.49 -10.91 -12.62
CA LYS A 8 -19.67 -10.40 -13.27
C LYS A 8 -19.59 -8.91 -13.55
N TYR A 9 -18.98 -8.16 -12.65
CA TYR A 9 -18.91 -6.70 -12.76
C TYR A 9 -17.54 -6.19 -13.17
N ARG A 10 -16.73 -7.04 -13.77
CA ARG A 10 -15.48 -6.59 -14.36
C ARG A 10 -15.82 -5.66 -15.54
N PRO A 11 -15.21 -4.49 -15.63
CA PRO A 11 -15.54 -3.59 -16.75
C PRO A 11 -15.25 -4.27 -18.08
N ARG A 12 -16.19 -4.16 -19.01
CA ARG A 12 -16.06 -4.80 -20.31
C ARG A 12 -15.70 -3.81 -21.42
N ASN A 13 -15.88 -2.53 -21.17
CA ASN A 13 -15.50 -1.50 -22.12
C ASN A 13 -15.02 -0.28 -21.34
N PHE A 14 -14.51 0.71 -22.06
CA PHE A 14 -13.95 1.88 -21.39
C PHE A 14 -15.01 2.71 -20.68
N ASN A 15 -16.27 2.66 -21.11
CA ASN A 15 -17.33 3.38 -20.44
C ASN A 15 -17.65 2.82 -19.06
N GLU A 16 -17.42 1.52 -18.86
CA GLU A 16 -17.65 0.88 -17.57
C GLU A 16 -16.47 0.98 -16.62
N LEU A 17 -15.33 1.45 -17.10
CA LEU A 17 -14.13 1.52 -16.27
C LEU A 17 -14.30 2.61 -15.22
N VAL A 18 -14.17 2.25 -13.94
CA VAL A 18 -14.45 3.15 -12.84
C VAL A 18 -13.18 3.93 -12.46
N GLY A 19 -13.32 5.24 -12.41
CA GLY A 19 -12.29 6.09 -11.80
C GLY A 19 -11.08 6.44 -12.64
N GLN A 20 -10.97 5.92 -13.85
CA GLN A 20 -9.84 6.22 -14.72
C GLN A 20 -10.30 6.95 -15.97
N ASN A 21 -11.03 8.03 -15.77
CA ASN A 21 -11.69 8.75 -16.89
C ASN A 21 -10.68 9.28 -17.90
N HIS A 22 -9.52 9.71 -17.45
CA HIS A 22 -8.50 10.24 -18.35
C HIS A 22 -7.97 9.15 -19.30
N VAL A 23 -7.85 7.92 -18.79
CA VAL A 23 -7.40 6.80 -19.62
C VAL A 23 -8.50 6.40 -20.60
N SER A 24 -9.74 6.26 -20.09
CA SER A 24 -10.87 5.86 -20.92
C SER A 24 -11.08 6.83 -22.07
N ARG A 25 -11.02 8.12 -21.78
CA ARG A 25 -11.23 9.14 -22.78
C ARG A 25 -10.13 9.14 -23.84
N ALA A 26 -8.87 9.04 -23.37
CA ALA A 26 -7.74 9.08 -24.29
C ALA A 26 -7.70 7.86 -25.20
N LEU A 27 -7.93 6.66 -24.65
CA LEU A 27 -7.87 5.45 -25.45
C LEU A 27 -9.07 5.33 -26.37
N SER A 28 -10.27 5.69 -25.90
CA SER A 28 -11.46 5.68 -26.77
C SER A 28 -11.28 6.62 -27.96
N SER A 29 -10.80 7.82 -27.70
CA SER A 29 -10.58 8.80 -28.76
C SER A 29 -9.53 8.29 -29.77
N ALA A 30 -8.45 7.72 -29.27
CA ALA A 30 -7.39 7.20 -30.15
C ALA A 30 -7.91 6.07 -31.01
N LEU A 31 -8.75 5.19 -30.46
CA LEU A 31 -9.34 4.09 -31.22
C LEU A 31 -10.28 4.62 -32.32
N GLU A 32 -11.09 5.62 -31.99
CA GLU A 32 -12.05 6.18 -32.97
C GLU A 32 -11.35 6.92 -34.09
N ARG A 33 -10.21 7.54 -33.81
CA ARG A 33 -9.47 8.29 -34.80
C ARG A 33 -8.42 7.47 -35.53
N GLY A 34 -8.24 6.21 -35.13
CA GLY A 34 -7.22 5.36 -35.73
C GLY A 34 -5.80 5.79 -35.40
N ARG A 35 -5.62 6.43 -34.26
CA ARG A 35 -4.31 6.98 -33.86
C ARG A 35 -3.80 6.40 -32.56
N LEU A 36 -3.98 5.12 -32.34
CA LEU A 36 -3.50 4.49 -31.16
C LEU A 36 -1.98 4.45 -31.15
N HIS A 37 -1.36 4.88 -30.06
CA HIS A 37 0.08 4.87 -29.92
C HIS A 37 0.59 3.42 -29.83
N HIS A 38 1.85 3.20 -30.15
CA HIS A 38 2.39 1.83 -30.13
C HIS A 38 2.69 1.36 -28.70
N ALA A 39 2.91 2.25 -27.75
CA ALA A 39 3.24 1.87 -26.37
C ALA A 39 2.68 2.87 -25.37
N TYR A 40 2.09 2.32 -24.30
CA TYR A 40 1.58 3.08 -23.18
C TYR A 40 2.26 2.61 -21.90
N LEU A 41 2.58 3.55 -21.02
CA LEU A 41 3.14 3.23 -19.71
C LEU A 41 2.16 3.65 -18.63
N PHE A 42 1.70 2.69 -17.85
CA PHE A 42 0.83 2.94 -16.73
C PHE A 42 1.63 2.90 -15.44
N THR A 43 1.58 3.99 -14.69
CA THR A 43 2.20 4.05 -13.37
C THR A 43 1.10 4.10 -12.32
N GLY A 44 1.42 3.66 -11.11
CA GLY A 44 0.46 3.66 -10.01
C GLY A 44 0.51 2.37 -9.21
N THR A 45 -0.33 2.32 -8.19
CA THR A 45 -0.32 1.17 -7.29
C THR A 45 -0.93 -0.06 -7.96
N ARG A 46 -0.67 -1.22 -7.36
CA ARG A 46 -1.21 -2.46 -7.89
C ARG A 46 -2.73 -2.50 -7.76
N GLY A 47 -3.36 -3.25 -8.61
CA GLY A 47 -4.79 -3.52 -8.48
C GLY A 47 -5.72 -2.45 -8.99
N VAL A 48 -5.22 -1.48 -9.75
CA VAL A 48 -6.07 -0.39 -10.20
C VAL A 48 -6.51 -0.51 -11.66
N GLY A 49 -6.52 -1.71 -12.20
CA GLY A 49 -7.20 -1.95 -13.47
C GLY A 49 -6.32 -2.19 -14.69
N LYS A 50 -5.03 -2.44 -14.51
CA LYS A 50 -4.12 -2.63 -15.66
C LYS A 50 -4.54 -3.78 -16.56
N THR A 51 -4.81 -4.94 -15.97
CA THR A 51 -5.25 -6.10 -16.74
C THR A 51 -6.58 -5.85 -17.42
N THR A 52 -7.49 -5.19 -16.73
CA THR A 52 -8.80 -4.85 -17.29
C THR A 52 -8.63 -3.92 -18.50
N ILE A 53 -7.77 -2.90 -18.39
CA ILE A 53 -7.52 -1.99 -19.51
C ILE A 53 -6.94 -2.76 -20.69
N ALA A 54 -5.98 -3.67 -20.44
CA ALA A 54 -5.38 -4.46 -21.52
C ALA A 54 -6.41 -5.33 -22.22
N ARG A 55 -7.30 -5.96 -21.47
CA ARG A 55 -8.35 -6.79 -22.06
C ARG A 55 -9.34 -5.97 -22.86
N ILE A 56 -9.74 -4.83 -22.34
CA ILE A 56 -10.64 -3.95 -23.10
C ILE A 56 -9.98 -3.53 -24.42
N LEU A 57 -8.71 -3.13 -24.35
CA LEU A 57 -8.01 -2.69 -25.54
C LEU A 57 -7.87 -3.83 -26.57
N ALA A 58 -7.55 -5.04 -26.08
CA ALA A 58 -7.44 -6.20 -26.99
C ALA A 58 -8.76 -6.47 -27.69
N LYS A 59 -9.88 -6.35 -27.00
CA LYS A 59 -11.20 -6.51 -27.64
C LYS A 59 -11.45 -5.39 -28.65
N CYS A 60 -11.15 -4.15 -28.27
CA CYS A 60 -11.39 -3.02 -29.18
C CYS A 60 -10.60 -3.17 -30.48
N LEU A 61 -9.38 -3.67 -30.38
CA LEU A 61 -8.53 -3.83 -31.55
C LEU A 61 -8.89 -5.06 -32.39
N ASN A 62 -9.44 -6.09 -31.78
CA ASN A 62 -9.61 -7.39 -32.44
C ASN A 62 -11.06 -7.85 -32.57
N CYS A 63 -12.02 -7.05 -32.14
CA CYS A 63 -13.44 -7.42 -32.27
C CYS A 63 -13.75 -7.71 -33.74
N GLU A 64 -14.55 -8.75 -33.99
CA GLU A 64 -14.86 -9.15 -35.35
C GLU A 64 -15.64 -8.10 -36.12
N THR A 65 -16.31 -7.16 -35.43
CA THR A 65 -16.99 -6.06 -36.11
C THR A 65 -16.04 -4.99 -36.63
N GLY A 66 -14.77 -5.03 -36.25
CA GLY A 66 -13.77 -4.05 -36.65
C GLY A 66 -13.12 -3.39 -35.45
N VAL A 67 -12.13 -2.54 -35.71
CA VAL A 67 -11.50 -1.77 -34.63
C VAL A 67 -12.53 -0.74 -34.13
N THR A 68 -12.77 -0.74 -32.84
CA THR A 68 -13.86 0.04 -32.27
C THR A 68 -13.56 0.41 -30.82
N SER A 69 -14.13 1.49 -30.34
CA SER A 69 -14.08 1.81 -28.91
C SER A 69 -15.17 1.09 -28.11
N THR A 70 -16.11 0.43 -28.83
CA THR A 70 -17.21 -0.28 -28.17
C THR A 70 -17.28 -1.70 -28.72
N PRO A 71 -16.48 -2.63 -28.18
CA PRO A 71 -16.49 -4.00 -28.68
C PRO A 71 -17.84 -4.66 -28.52
N CYS A 72 -18.15 -5.60 -29.37
CA CYS A 72 -19.50 -6.16 -29.42
C CYS A 72 -19.83 -7.08 -28.24
N GLU A 73 -18.84 -7.68 -27.60
CA GLU A 73 -18.96 -8.59 -26.47
C GLU A 73 -19.57 -9.96 -26.80
N VAL A 74 -19.96 -10.18 -28.05
CA VAL A 74 -20.63 -11.43 -28.41
C VAL A 74 -19.86 -12.26 -29.42
N CYS A 75 -18.85 -11.71 -30.09
CA CYS A 75 -18.06 -12.48 -31.05
C CYS A 75 -17.08 -13.41 -30.35
N ALA A 76 -16.52 -14.34 -31.11
CA ALA A 76 -15.58 -15.30 -30.55
C ALA A 76 -14.37 -14.64 -29.90
N THR A 77 -13.87 -13.57 -30.52
CA THR A 77 -12.72 -12.84 -29.99
C THR A 77 -13.05 -12.18 -28.66
N CYS A 78 -14.15 -11.45 -28.58
CA CYS A 78 -14.54 -10.78 -27.34
C CYS A 78 -14.73 -11.79 -26.23
N LYS A 79 -15.37 -12.92 -26.54
CA LYS A 79 -15.57 -13.97 -25.54
C LYS A 79 -14.25 -14.56 -25.07
N ALA A 80 -13.33 -14.79 -26.02
CA ALA A 80 -12.03 -15.36 -25.66
C ALA A 80 -11.22 -14.42 -24.77
N VAL A 81 -11.26 -13.12 -25.06
CA VAL A 81 -10.56 -12.14 -24.22
C VAL A 81 -11.18 -12.10 -22.81
N ASN A 82 -12.52 -12.06 -22.76
CA ASN A 82 -13.18 -12.02 -21.45
C ASN A 82 -12.91 -13.26 -20.61
N GLU A 83 -12.70 -14.41 -21.26
CA GLU A 83 -12.41 -15.65 -20.58
C GLU A 83 -10.91 -15.86 -20.32
N GLY A 84 -10.08 -14.95 -20.78
CA GLY A 84 -8.66 -15.03 -20.52
C GLY A 84 -7.89 -16.00 -21.42
N ARG A 85 -8.47 -16.38 -22.55
CA ARG A 85 -7.85 -17.38 -23.46
C ARG A 85 -7.53 -16.86 -24.85
N PHE A 86 -7.53 -15.54 -25.05
CA PHE A 86 -7.19 -15.00 -26.37
C PHE A 86 -5.69 -15.02 -26.56
N ILE A 87 -5.21 -15.70 -27.58
CA ILE A 87 -3.78 -15.93 -27.79
C ILE A 87 -3.02 -14.64 -28.05
N ASP A 88 -3.61 -13.69 -28.77
CA ASP A 88 -2.92 -12.47 -29.15
C ASP A 88 -2.94 -11.39 -28.07
N LEU A 89 -3.47 -11.67 -26.89
CA LEU A 89 -3.25 -10.85 -25.70
C LEU A 89 -2.25 -11.60 -24.83
N ILE A 90 -1.02 -11.08 -24.77
CA ILE A 90 0.08 -11.74 -24.07
C ILE A 90 0.35 -10.96 -22.78
N GLU A 91 0.07 -11.58 -21.65
CA GLU A 91 0.29 -10.97 -20.33
C GLU A 91 1.57 -11.53 -19.72
N ILE A 92 2.50 -10.65 -19.43
CA ILE A 92 3.80 -11.01 -18.87
C ILE A 92 3.95 -10.29 -17.54
N ASP A 93 4.24 -11.04 -16.46
CA ASP A 93 4.57 -10.46 -15.18
C ASP A 93 6.08 -10.53 -15.02
N ALA A 94 6.76 -9.41 -15.23
CA ALA A 94 8.22 -9.39 -15.20
C ALA A 94 8.80 -9.62 -13.81
N ALA A 95 7.98 -9.47 -12.75
CA ALA A 95 8.44 -9.76 -11.40
C ALA A 95 8.41 -11.25 -11.06
N SER A 96 7.79 -12.09 -11.92
CA SER A 96 7.71 -13.51 -11.65
C SER A 96 9.04 -14.18 -11.97
N ARG A 97 9.65 -14.79 -10.97
CA ARG A 97 10.96 -15.43 -11.14
C ARG A 97 10.89 -16.76 -11.86
N THR A 98 9.72 -17.37 -11.94
CA THR A 98 9.61 -18.71 -12.50
C THR A 98 9.51 -18.73 -14.01
N LYS A 99 9.40 -17.56 -14.66
CA LYS A 99 9.16 -17.52 -16.09
C LYS A 99 10.14 -16.62 -16.85
N VAL A 100 11.37 -16.53 -16.40
CA VAL A 100 12.34 -15.66 -17.08
C VAL A 100 12.59 -16.13 -18.52
N GLU A 101 12.74 -17.42 -18.73
CA GLU A 101 12.95 -17.94 -20.06
C GLU A 101 11.70 -17.79 -20.93
N ASP A 102 10.52 -18.00 -20.35
CA ASP A 102 9.27 -17.81 -21.07
C ASP A 102 9.10 -16.36 -21.51
N THR A 103 9.48 -15.41 -20.65
CA THR A 103 9.41 -13.99 -21.00
C THR A 103 10.28 -13.66 -22.20
N ARG A 104 11.50 -14.19 -22.21
CA ARG A 104 12.41 -13.97 -23.30
C ARG A 104 11.82 -14.50 -24.61
N GLU A 105 11.29 -15.69 -24.58
CA GLU A 105 10.68 -16.31 -25.74
C GLU A 105 9.48 -15.52 -26.24
N LEU A 106 8.64 -15.07 -25.32
CA LEU A 106 7.48 -14.27 -25.69
C LEU A 106 7.89 -12.95 -26.35
N LEU A 107 8.94 -12.32 -25.86
CA LEU A 107 9.41 -11.07 -26.45
C LEU A 107 10.09 -11.30 -27.80
N ASP A 108 10.73 -12.44 -27.99
CA ASP A 108 11.32 -12.78 -29.28
C ASP A 108 10.25 -12.94 -30.36
N ASN A 109 9.04 -13.28 -29.98
CA ASN A 109 7.94 -13.47 -30.92
C ASN A 109 7.22 -12.17 -31.29
N VAL A 110 7.63 -11.03 -30.74
CA VAL A 110 6.96 -9.75 -31.03
C VAL A 110 6.88 -9.46 -32.55
N PRO A 111 7.94 -9.68 -33.36
CA PRO A 111 7.83 -9.32 -34.76
C PRO A 111 6.85 -10.15 -35.56
N TYR A 112 6.45 -11.32 -35.05
CA TYR A 112 5.60 -12.22 -35.83
C TYR A 112 4.17 -11.77 -35.84
N ALA A 113 3.42 -12.13 -36.87
CA ALA A 113 2.05 -11.73 -37.05
C ALA A 113 1.14 -12.28 -35.96
N PRO A 114 0.01 -11.63 -35.69
CA PRO A 114 -0.97 -12.19 -34.75
C PRO A 114 -1.47 -13.56 -35.22
N THR A 115 -1.79 -14.41 -34.28
CA THR A 115 -2.26 -15.76 -34.58
C THR A 115 -3.74 -15.75 -34.95
N GLN A 116 -4.58 -15.02 -34.22
CA GLN A 116 -6.00 -15.03 -34.44
C GLN A 116 -6.58 -13.67 -34.78
N GLY A 117 -6.04 -12.61 -34.18
CA GLY A 117 -6.59 -11.27 -34.35
C GLY A 117 -5.85 -10.43 -35.35
N ARG A 118 -6.21 -9.16 -35.40
CA ARG A 118 -5.52 -8.18 -36.24
C ARG A 118 -4.29 -7.62 -35.55
N PHE A 119 -4.32 -7.54 -34.23
CA PHE A 119 -3.27 -6.95 -33.42
C PHE A 119 -2.86 -7.86 -32.28
N LYS A 120 -1.57 -7.87 -31.97
CA LYS A 120 -1.08 -8.46 -30.72
C LYS A 120 -0.99 -7.37 -29.68
N VAL A 121 -1.46 -7.65 -28.48
CA VAL A 121 -1.38 -6.72 -27.36
C VAL A 121 -0.53 -7.39 -26.28
N TYR A 122 0.56 -6.71 -25.90
CA TYR A 122 1.42 -7.18 -24.83
C TYR A 122 1.17 -6.33 -23.59
N LEU A 123 0.79 -6.97 -22.50
CA LEU A 123 0.76 -6.32 -21.19
C LEU A 123 1.95 -6.84 -20.41
N ILE A 124 2.90 -5.96 -20.12
CA ILE A 124 4.08 -6.33 -19.34
C ILE A 124 3.99 -5.60 -18.00
N ASP A 125 3.64 -6.36 -16.95
CA ASP A 125 3.47 -5.82 -15.61
C ASP A 125 4.82 -5.80 -14.92
N GLU A 126 5.04 -4.78 -14.11
CA GLU A 126 6.31 -4.53 -13.40
C GLU A 126 7.48 -4.58 -14.37
N VAL A 127 7.36 -3.81 -15.44
CA VAL A 127 8.29 -3.83 -16.56
C VAL A 127 9.72 -3.50 -16.13
N HIS A 128 9.90 -2.76 -15.03
CA HIS A 128 11.23 -2.44 -14.51
C HIS A 128 11.99 -3.66 -14.03
N MET A 129 11.31 -4.79 -13.85
CA MET A 129 11.93 -6.03 -13.37
C MET A 129 12.43 -6.94 -14.51
N LEU A 130 12.27 -6.52 -15.76
CA LEU A 130 12.78 -7.32 -16.87
C LEU A 130 14.30 -7.43 -16.80
N SER A 131 14.81 -8.56 -17.26
CA SER A 131 16.26 -8.76 -17.35
C SER A 131 16.86 -7.74 -18.33
N THR A 132 18.16 -7.51 -18.22
CA THR A 132 18.85 -6.60 -19.13
C THR A 132 18.69 -7.04 -20.59
N HIS A 133 18.79 -8.33 -20.84
CA HIS A 133 18.63 -8.87 -22.18
C HIS A 133 17.22 -8.60 -22.73
N SER A 134 16.19 -8.87 -21.93
CA SER A 134 14.81 -8.62 -22.33
C SER A 134 14.55 -7.13 -22.54
N PHE A 135 15.12 -6.29 -21.68
CA PHE A 135 14.97 -4.85 -21.82
C PHE A 135 15.56 -4.36 -23.12
N ASN A 136 16.76 -4.84 -23.48
CA ASN A 136 17.42 -4.42 -24.71
C ASN A 136 16.64 -4.87 -25.94
N ALA A 137 16.08 -6.08 -25.91
CA ALA A 137 15.24 -6.55 -26.99
C ALA A 137 14.00 -5.67 -27.13
N LEU A 138 13.40 -5.30 -26.01
CA LEU A 138 12.23 -4.44 -26.00
C LEU A 138 12.56 -3.04 -26.55
N LEU A 139 13.70 -2.48 -26.18
CA LEU A 139 14.11 -1.17 -26.68
C LEU A 139 14.25 -1.17 -28.21
N LYS A 140 14.82 -2.22 -28.76
CA LYS A 140 14.92 -2.35 -30.21
C LYS A 140 13.54 -2.32 -30.85
N THR A 141 12.60 -3.05 -30.27
CA THR A 141 11.24 -3.10 -30.80
C THR A 141 10.58 -1.73 -30.71
N LEU A 142 10.82 -1.00 -29.62
CA LEU A 142 10.19 0.32 -29.46
C LEU A 142 10.75 1.36 -30.42
N GLU A 143 11.97 1.17 -30.91
CA GLU A 143 12.55 2.07 -31.91
C GLU A 143 11.88 1.92 -33.26
N GLU A 144 11.53 0.68 -33.61
CA GLU A 144 10.84 0.39 -34.87
C GLU A 144 9.67 -0.54 -34.56
N PRO A 145 8.59 -0.03 -33.97
CA PRO A 145 7.52 -0.91 -33.56
C PRO A 145 6.73 -1.47 -34.74
N PRO A 146 6.43 -2.77 -34.71
CA PRO A 146 5.57 -3.32 -35.76
C PRO A 146 4.17 -2.72 -35.68
N GLU A 147 3.54 -2.51 -36.80
CA GLU A 147 2.20 -1.91 -36.83
C GLU A 147 1.15 -2.76 -36.14
N HIS A 148 1.34 -4.07 -36.15
CA HIS A 148 0.35 -5.00 -35.60
C HIS A 148 0.51 -5.24 -34.10
N VAL A 149 1.45 -4.55 -33.43
CA VAL A 149 1.72 -4.78 -32.02
C VAL A 149 1.46 -3.52 -31.21
N LYS A 150 0.79 -3.69 -30.08
CA LYS A 150 0.60 -2.62 -29.10
C LYS A 150 1.11 -3.08 -27.76
N PHE A 151 1.84 -2.19 -27.08
CA PHE A 151 2.41 -2.48 -25.76
C PHE A 151 1.71 -1.70 -24.67
N LEU A 152 1.41 -2.38 -23.60
CA LEU A 152 0.95 -1.76 -22.36
C LEU A 152 1.94 -2.16 -21.27
N PHE A 153 2.73 -1.19 -20.80
CA PHE A 153 3.67 -1.42 -19.73
C PHE A 153 3.10 -0.89 -18.44
N ALA A 154 3.37 -1.57 -17.35
CA ALA A 154 2.93 -1.12 -16.03
C ALA A 154 4.09 -1.22 -15.06
N THR A 155 4.20 -0.24 -14.17
CA THR A 155 5.23 -0.25 -13.15
C THR A 155 4.75 0.49 -11.91
N THR A 156 5.12 -0.04 -10.74
CA THR A 156 4.93 0.68 -9.48
C THR A 156 6.13 1.58 -9.17
N ASP A 157 7.25 1.42 -9.91
CA ASP A 157 8.48 2.17 -9.68
C ASP A 157 8.96 2.80 -10.96
N PRO A 158 8.31 3.86 -11.45
CA PRO A 158 8.72 4.45 -12.73
C PRO A 158 10.14 5.01 -12.72
N GLN A 159 10.64 5.39 -11.55
CA GLN A 159 12.00 5.92 -11.45
C GLN A 159 13.07 4.87 -11.75
N LYS A 160 12.72 3.58 -11.73
CA LYS A 160 13.65 2.51 -12.08
C LYS A 160 13.73 2.25 -13.58
N LEU A 161 12.87 2.89 -14.37
CA LEU A 161 12.89 2.72 -15.80
C LEU A 161 13.86 3.67 -16.47
N PRO A 162 14.62 3.21 -17.48
CA PRO A 162 15.46 4.13 -18.24
C PRO A 162 14.64 5.16 -18.99
N ILE A 163 15.20 6.36 -19.13
CA ILE A 163 14.52 7.42 -19.86
C ILE A 163 14.28 7.01 -21.32
N THR A 164 15.10 6.14 -21.84
CA THR A 164 14.94 5.66 -23.22
C THR A 164 13.64 4.89 -23.44
N VAL A 165 13.16 4.21 -22.38
CA VAL A 165 11.87 3.52 -22.47
C VAL A 165 10.74 4.54 -22.26
N ILE A 166 10.87 5.38 -21.23
CA ILE A 166 9.82 6.33 -20.88
C ILE A 166 9.51 7.27 -22.03
N SER A 167 10.56 7.72 -22.72
CA SER A 167 10.39 8.71 -23.81
C SER A 167 9.67 8.13 -25.02
N ARG A 168 9.58 6.82 -25.13
CA ARG A 168 8.91 6.19 -26.25
C ARG A 168 7.50 5.76 -25.97
N CYS A 169 6.99 6.08 -24.77
CA CYS A 169 5.65 5.68 -24.34
C CYS A 169 4.80 6.89 -24.02
N LEU A 170 3.49 6.76 -24.22
CA LEU A 170 2.57 7.70 -23.62
C LEU A 170 2.29 7.24 -22.21
N GLN A 171 2.43 8.15 -21.26
CA GLN A 171 2.36 7.79 -19.84
C GLN A 171 1.04 8.21 -19.23
N PHE A 172 0.44 7.28 -18.48
CA PHE A 172 -0.76 7.54 -17.71
C PHE A 172 -0.53 7.12 -16.27
N THR A 173 -0.98 7.94 -15.33
CA THR A 173 -0.96 7.56 -13.93
C THR A 173 -2.34 7.00 -13.58
N LEU A 174 -2.39 5.75 -13.15
CA LEU A 174 -3.62 5.15 -12.65
C LEU A 174 -3.76 5.50 -11.19
N ARG A 175 -4.91 6.03 -10.81
CA ARG A 175 -5.09 6.45 -9.44
C ARG A 175 -5.88 5.42 -8.65
N PRO A 176 -5.56 5.26 -7.37
CA PRO A 176 -6.43 4.45 -6.51
C PRO A 176 -7.77 5.12 -6.38
N LEU A 177 -8.82 4.34 -6.28
CA LEU A 177 -10.16 4.88 -6.10
C LEU A 177 -10.33 5.36 -4.66
N ALA A 178 -11.07 6.45 -4.50
CA ALA A 178 -11.42 6.93 -3.17
C ALA A 178 -12.41 5.98 -2.52
N VAL A 179 -12.41 5.95 -1.20
CA VAL A 179 -13.35 5.11 -0.45
C VAL A 179 -14.78 5.42 -0.85
N ASP A 180 -15.12 6.70 -1.05
CA ASP A 180 -16.47 7.10 -1.46
C ASP A 180 -16.85 6.50 -2.81
N GLU A 181 -15.93 6.50 -3.76
CA GLU A 181 -16.20 5.95 -5.09
C GLU A 181 -16.47 4.46 -5.01
N ILE A 182 -15.67 3.74 -4.22
CA ILE A 182 -15.85 2.30 -4.06
C ILE A 182 -17.17 2.02 -3.33
N THR A 183 -17.45 2.78 -2.27
CA THR A 183 -18.69 2.60 -1.50
C THR A 183 -19.92 2.78 -2.39
N LYS A 184 -19.91 3.82 -3.21
CA LYS A 184 -21.02 4.08 -4.11
C LYS A 184 -21.19 2.95 -5.13
N HIS A 185 -20.10 2.49 -5.70
CA HIS A 185 -20.12 1.44 -6.69
C HIS A 185 -20.60 0.11 -6.09
N LEU A 186 -20.09 -0.25 -4.91
CA LEU A 186 -20.53 -1.46 -4.22
C LEU A 186 -22.00 -1.39 -3.86
N GLY A 187 -22.45 -0.24 -3.37
CA GLY A 187 -23.86 -0.07 -3.01
C GLY A 187 -24.78 -0.27 -4.20
N ALA A 188 -24.39 0.28 -5.35
CA ALA A 188 -25.17 0.13 -6.57
C ALA A 188 -25.22 -1.34 -7.02
N ILE A 189 -24.08 -2.03 -6.95
CA ILE A 189 -24.01 -3.43 -7.35
C ILE A 189 -24.86 -4.30 -6.43
N LEU A 190 -24.77 -4.09 -5.12
CA LEU A 190 -25.52 -4.90 -4.16
C LEU A 190 -27.01 -4.67 -4.30
N GLU A 191 -27.41 -3.43 -4.57
CA GLU A 191 -28.81 -3.13 -4.83
C GLU A 191 -29.28 -3.83 -6.10
N LYS A 192 -28.48 -3.78 -7.16
CA LYS A 192 -28.83 -4.44 -8.42
C LYS A 192 -28.94 -5.95 -8.26
N GLU A 193 -28.10 -6.54 -7.39
CA GLU A 193 -28.13 -7.97 -7.14
C GLU A 193 -29.16 -8.36 -6.08
N GLN A 194 -29.85 -7.37 -5.51
CA GLN A 194 -30.87 -7.57 -4.49
C GLN A 194 -30.28 -8.25 -3.25
N ILE A 195 -29.08 -7.80 -2.85
CA ILE A 195 -28.41 -8.31 -1.67
C ILE A 195 -28.51 -7.28 -0.58
N THR A 196 -29.01 -7.68 0.57
CA THR A 196 -29.11 -6.79 1.74
C THR A 196 -27.71 -6.53 2.29
N ALA A 197 -27.41 -5.28 2.53
CA ALA A 197 -26.08 -4.90 3.03
C ALA A 197 -26.16 -3.72 3.98
N ASP A 198 -25.43 -3.80 5.08
CA ASP A 198 -25.30 -2.70 6.01
C ASP A 198 -24.37 -1.64 5.40
N GLN A 199 -24.72 -0.39 5.54
CA GLN A 199 -23.93 0.70 4.97
C GLN A 199 -22.53 0.73 5.59
N ASP A 200 -22.41 0.48 6.88
CA ASP A 200 -21.11 0.46 7.55
C ASP A 200 -20.26 -0.70 7.04
N ALA A 201 -20.88 -1.82 6.67
CA ALA A 201 -20.17 -2.95 6.10
C ALA A 201 -19.58 -2.59 4.73
N ILE A 202 -20.37 -1.95 3.90
CA ILE A 202 -19.93 -1.51 2.58
C ILE A 202 -18.74 -0.56 2.72
N TRP A 203 -18.85 0.39 3.64
CA TRP A 203 -17.78 1.35 3.87
C TRP A 203 -16.51 0.67 4.33
N GLN A 204 -16.62 -0.31 5.23
CA GLN A 204 -15.48 -1.01 5.75
C GLN A 204 -14.76 -1.83 4.66
N ILE A 205 -15.52 -2.47 3.80
CA ILE A 205 -14.96 -3.19 2.67
C ILE A 205 -14.22 -2.21 1.75
N ALA A 206 -14.84 -1.07 1.47
CA ALA A 206 -14.23 -0.07 0.59
C ALA A 206 -12.91 0.44 1.16
N GLU A 207 -12.88 0.69 2.47
CA GLU A 207 -11.65 1.15 3.11
C GLU A 207 -10.56 0.08 3.04
N SER A 208 -10.93 -1.17 3.28
CA SER A 208 -9.97 -2.27 3.27
C SER A 208 -9.41 -2.58 1.89
N ALA A 209 -10.12 -2.20 0.85
CA ALA A 209 -9.69 -2.46 -0.52
C ALA A 209 -8.55 -1.55 -0.98
N GLN A 210 -8.28 -0.48 -0.27
CA GLN A 210 -7.12 0.39 -0.53
C GLN A 210 -7.06 0.86 -1.98
N GLY A 211 -8.19 1.30 -2.49
CA GLY A 211 -8.25 1.89 -3.82
C GLY A 211 -8.47 0.92 -4.97
N SER A 212 -8.53 -0.37 -4.69
CA SER A 212 -8.70 -1.40 -5.72
C SER A 212 -10.14 -1.87 -5.77
N LEU A 213 -10.83 -1.59 -6.86
CA LEU A 213 -12.21 -2.05 -7.03
C LEU A 213 -12.26 -3.58 -7.10
N ARG A 214 -11.28 -4.19 -7.74
CA ARG A 214 -11.23 -5.65 -7.83
C ARG A 214 -11.16 -6.28 -6.44
N ASP A 215 -10.29 -5.72 -5.58
CA ASP A 215 -10.18 -6.23 -4.21
C ASP A 215 -11.48 -5.99 -3.44
N ALA A 216 -12.12 -4.84 -3.66
CA ALA A 216 -13.38 -4.55 -3.00
C ALA A 216 -14.46 -5.57 -3.41
N LEU A 217 -14.53 -5.90 -4.69
CA LEU A 217 -15.51 -6.89 -5.14
C LEU A 217 -15.19 -8.28 -4.62
N SER A 218 -13.92 -8.65 -4.55
CA SER A 218 -13.53 -9.94 -3.98
C SER A 218 -13.88 -10.02 -2.50
N LEU A 219 -13.62 -8.95 -1.75
CA LEU A 219 -13.98 -8.89 -0.34
C LEU A 219 -15.49 -8.95 -0.16
N THR A 220 -16.23 -8.30 -1.06
CA THR A 220 -17.69 -8.34 -1.00
C THR A 220 -18.21 -9.76 -1.23
N ASP A 221 -17.63 -10.48 -2.19
CA ASP A 221 -18.01 -11.88 -2.42
C ASP A 221 -17.75 -12.72 -1.16
N GLN A 222 -16.61 -12.52 -0.52
CA GLN A 222 -16.30 -13.22 0.73
C GLN A 222 -17.30 -12.86 1.83
N ALA A 223 -17.67 -11.58 1.92
CA ALA A 223 -18.60 -11.12 2.92
C ALA A 223 -19.99 -11.72 2.71
N ILE A 224 -20.42 -11.83 1.45
CA ILE A 224 -21.71 -12.45 1.14
C ILE A 224 -21.71 -13.92 1.57
N ALA A 225 -20.63 -14.63 1.27
CA ALA A 225 -20.51 -16.02 1.66
C ALA A 225 -20.49 -16.17 3.19
N TYR A 226 -19.74 -15.32 3.87
CA TYR A 226 -19.63 -15.35 5.32
C TYR A 226 -20.98 -15.04 5.98
N GLY A 227 -21.74 -14.10 5.41
CA GLY A 227 -23.02 -13.68 5.95
C GLY A 227 -24.22 -14.44 5.42
N GLN A 228 -23.98 -15.53 4.72
CA GLN A 228 -25.04 -16.40 4.22
C GLN A 228 -26.03 -15.65 3.34
N GLY A 229 -25.50 -14.85 2.44
CA GLY A 229 -26.31 -14.17 1.45
C GLY A 229 -26.54 -12.69 1.69
N ALA A 230 -26.06 -12.17 2.81
CA ALA A 230 -26.18 -10.75 3.12
C ALA A 230 -24.84 -10.22 3.63
N VAL A 231 -24.69 -8.91 3.57
CA VAL A 231 -23.43 -8.28 4.00
C VAL A 231 -23.72 -7.53 5.31
N HIS A 232 -23.33 -8.12 6.41
CA HIS A 232 -23.54 -7.55 7.74
C HIS A 232 -22.25 -6.99 8.29
N HIS A 233 -22.35 -5.88 8.99
CA HIS A 233 -21.17 -5.19 9.51
C HIS A 233 -20.36 -6.05 10.46
N GLN A 234 -21.05 -6.79 11.36
CA GLN A 234 -20.36 -7.66 12.30
C GLN A 234 -19.58 -8.75 11.58
N ASP A 235 -20.19 -9.35 10.54
CA ASP A 235 -19.53 -10.40 9.77
C ASP A 235 -18.29 -9.86 9.06
N VAL A 236 -18.38 -8.65 8.51
CA VAL A 236 -17.25 -8.04 7.81
C VAL A 236 -16.10 -7.77 8.79
N LYS A 237 -16.41 -7.26 9.98
CA LYS A 237 -15.38 -7.04 10.99
C LYS A 237 -14.66 -8.32 11.36
N GLU A 238 -15.41 -9.40 11.56
CA GLU A 238 -14.82 -10.70 11.89
C GLU A 238 -13.98 -11.24 10.74
N MET A 239 -14.51 -11.16 9.53
CA MET A 239 -13.84 -11.66 8.35
C MET A 239 -12.52 -10.95 8.10
N LEU A 240 -12.50 -9.63 8.28
CA LEU A 240 -11.29 -8.84 8.05
C LEU A 240 -10.36 -8.82 9.25
N GLY A 241 -10.77 -9.41 10.37
CA GLY A 241 -9.96 -9.41 11.59
C GLY A 241 -9.88 -8.03 12.23
N LEU A 242 -10.88 -7.20 11.99
CA LEU A 242 -10.84 -5.84 12.49
C LEU A 242 -11.38 -5.78 13.91
N ILE A 243 -10.88 -4.81 14.66
CA ILE A 243 -11.30 -4.63 16.00
C ILE A 243 -12.44 -3.61 16.03
N ASP A 244 -13.34 -3.76 16.97
CA ASP A 244 -14.37 -2.76 17.17
C ASP A 244 -13.71 -1.41 17.43
N ARG A 245 -14.04 -0.41 16.66
CA ARG A 245 -13.45 0.92 16.82
C ARG A 245 -13.72 1.50 18.21
N THR A 246 -14.83 1.16 18.81
CA THR A 246 -15.12 1.66 20.14
C THR A 246 -14.10 1.22 21.18
N ILE A 247 -13.52 0.04 21.01
CA ILE A 247 -12.47 -0.42 21.92
C ILE A 247 -11.24 0.49 21.81
N ILE A 248 -10.92 0.92 20.58
CA ILE A 248 -9.79 1.83 20.35
C ILE A 248 -10.08 3.19 21.01
N TYR A 249 -11.30 3.71 20.83
CA TYR A 249 -11.67 4.98 21.43
C TYR A 249 -11.63 4.89 22.96
N ASP A 250 -12.10 3.78 23.51
CA ASP A 250 -12.07 3.56 24.94
C ASP A 250 -10.63 3.50 25.46
N LEU A 251 -9.74 2.87 24.69
CA LEU A 251 -8.34 2.79 25.08
C LEU A 251 -7.69 4.18 25.10
N ILE A 252 -7.92 4.97 24.06
CA ILE A 252 -7.37 6.31 24.01
C ILE A 252 -7.87 7.15 25.17
N LEU A 253 -9.17 7.08 25.44
CA LEU A 253 -9.76 7.84 26.53
C LEU A 253 -9.20 7.39 27.87
N ALA A 254 -9.11 6.08 28.08
CA ALA A 254 -8.61 5.53 29.35
C ALA A 254 -7.16 5.93 29.58
N VAL A 255 -6.34 5.91 28.52
CA VAL A 255 -4.96 6.35 28.63
C VAL A 255 -4.91 7.84 29.00
N HIS A 256 -5.68 8.65 28.26
CA HIS A 256 -5.64 10.10 28.47
C HIS A 256 -6.11 10.50 29.87
N GLN A 257 -7.09 9.79 30.40
CA GLN A 257 -7.63 10.06 31.73
C GLN A 257 -6.93 9.28 32.85
N ASN A 258 -5.85 8.57 32.49
CA ASN A 258 -5.07 7.79 33.46
C ASN A 258 -5.92 6.76 34.21
N GLN A 259 -6.85 6.13 33.51
CA GLN A 259 -7.69 5.10 34.10
C GLN A 259 -7.00 3.75 33.96
N ARG A 260 -6.06 3.48 34.85
CA ARG A 260 -5.21 2.31 34.74
C ARG A 260 -5.97 0.99 34.78
N GLU A 261 -7.02 0.93 35.60
CA GLU A 261 -7.83 -0.28 35.66
C GLU A 261 -8.54 -0.55 34.36
N LYS A 262 -9.05 0.50 33.70
CA LYS A 262 -9.71 0.35 32.43
C LYS A 262 -8.71 -0.10 31.34
N VAL A 263 -7.51 0.47 31.36
CA VAL A 263 -6.46 0.06 30.42
C VAL A 263 -6.13 -1.42 30.62
N SER A 264 -6.01 -1.85 31.87
CA SER A 264 -5.75 -3.24 32.20
C SER A 264 -6.84 -4.15 31.63
N GLN A 265 -8.10 -3.77 31.81
CA GLN A 265 -9.22 -4.56 31.31
C GLN A 265 -9.18 -4.67 29.80
N LEU A 266 -8.86 -3.57 29.12
CA LEU A 266 -8.79 -3.57 27.66
C LEU A 266 -7.64 -4.44 27.16
N LEU A 267 -6.49 -4.38 27.84
CA LEU A 267 -5.36 -5.22 27.44
C LEU A 267 -5.68 -6.71 27.64
N LEU A 268 -6.38 -7.03 28.73
CA LEU A 268 -6.83 -8.40 28.95
C LEU A 268 -7.79 -8.85 27.85
N GLN A 269 -8.68 -7.94 27.45
CA GLN A 269 -9.62 -8.26 26.39
C GLN A 269 -8.89 -8.56 25.09
N PHE A 270 -7.85 -7.78 24.75
CA PHE A 270 -7.06 -8.05 23.57
C PHE A 270 -6.37 -9.41 23.64
N ARG A 271 -5.84 -9.75 24.82
CA ARG A 271 -5.22 -11.06 25.00
C ARG A 271 -6.23 -12.18 24.82
N TYR A 272 -7.40 -12.06 25.43
CA TYR A 272 -8.42 -13.08 25.37
C TYR A 272 -8.91 -13.30 23.94
N GLN A 273 -9.09 -12.24 23.20
CA GLN A 273 -9.59 -12.34 21.83
C GLN A 273 -8.50 -12.71 20.85
N ALA A 274 -7.26 -12.81 21.30
CA ALA A 274 -6.11 -13.16 20.47
C ALA A 274 -6.05 -12.29 19.21
N LEU A 275 -6.30 -11.00 19.36
CA LEU A 275 -6.32 -10.08 18.25
C LEU A 275 -4.91 -9.86 17.71
N ASP A 276 -4.82 -9.57 16.41
CA ASP A 276 -3.53 -9.22 15.81
C ASP A 276 -3.17 -7.82 16.29
N VAL A 277 -2.19 -7.74 17.17
CA VAL A 277 -1.83 -6.46 17.79
C VAL A 277 -1.24 -5.47 16.80
N SER A 278 -0.67 -5.93 15.69
CA SER A 278 -0.21 -5.00 14.68
C SER A 278 -1.37 -4.27 14.04
N LEU A 279 -2.50 -4.95 13.84
CA LEU A 279 -3.72 -4.31 13.35
C LEU A 279 -4.32 -3.37 14.39
N VAL A 280 -4.24 -3.75 15.68
CA VAL A 280 -4.71 -2.87 16.75
C VAL A 280 -3.91 -1.57 16.73
N LEU A 281 -2.58 -1.66 16.62
CA LEU A 281 -1.74 -0.47 16.55
C LEU A 281 -2.03 0.34 15.30
N ASP A 282 -2.24 -0.30 14.16
CA ASP A 282 -2.57 0.41 12.94
C ASP A 282 -3.86 1.20 13.12
N GLN A 283 -4.87 0.61 13.75
CA GLN A 283 -6.12 1.30 14.00
C GLN A 283 -5.97 2.42 15.03
N LEU A 284 -5.13 2.20 16.03
CA LEU A 284 -4.84 3.23 17.02
C LEU A 284 -4.17 4.44 16.33
N ILE A 285 -3.18 4.20 15.51
CA ILE A 285 -2.48 5.27 14.80
C ILE A 285 -3.45 6.01 13.87
N SER A 286 -4.27 5.26 13.13
CA SER A 286 -5.25 5.87 12.23
C SER A 286 -6.28 6.71 12.99
N THR A 287 -6.70 6.25 14.15
CA THR A 287 -7.65 6.99 14.97
C THR A 287 -7.03 8.29 15.49
N LEU A 288 -5.79 8.23 15.95
CA LEU A 288 -5.10 9.44 16.41
C LEU A 288 -4.94 10.43 15.26
N HIS A 289 -4.65 9.95 14.07
CA HIS A 289 -4.57 10.79 12.88
C HIS A 289 -5.92 11.45 12.60
N GLU A 290 -6.99 10.68 12.66
CA GLU A 290 -8.34 11.20 12.41
C GLU A 290 -8.70 12.30 13.42
N LEU A 291 -8.35 12.08 14.68
CA LEU A 291 -8.63 13.08 15.72
C LEU A 291 -7.86 14.38 15.43
N ALA A 292 -6.61 14.27 15.07
CA ALA A 292 -5.80 15.45 14.77
C ALA A 292 -6.31 16.17 13.52
N LEU A 293 -6.67 15.40 12.50
CA LEU A 293 -7.20 15.96 11.27
C LEU A 293 -8.48 16.75 11.55
N LEU A 294 -9.35 16.19 12.39
CA LEU A 294 -10.60 16.83 12.71
C LEU A 294 -10.39 18.14 13.46
N GLN A 295 -9.35 18.22 14.30
CA GLN A 295 -9.07 19.44 15.04
C GLN A 295 -8.60 20.57 14.12
N TYR A 296 -7.77 20.24 13.13
CA TYR A 296 -7.19 21.26 12.28
C TYR A 296 -7.97 21.52 10.99
N LEU A 297 -8.57 20.49 10.44
CA LEU A 297 -9.24 20.56 9.13
C LEU A 297 -10.62 19.87 9.22
N PRO A 298 -11.55 20.45 9.96
CA PRO A 298 -12.85 19.78 10.16
C PRO A 298 -13.63 19.56 8.87
N GLU A 299 -13.30 20.29 7.80
CA GLU A 299 -13.98 20.09 6.52
C GLU A 299 -13.68 18.73 5.89
N LEU A 300 -12.58 18.11 6.27
CA LEU A 300 -12.25 16.78 5.76
C LEU A 300 -13.07 15.68 6.42
N GLY A 301 -13.95 16.07 7.20
CA GLY A 301 -14.98 15.34 7.86
C GLY A 301 -14.99 13.83 7.90
N LEU A 302 -15.71 13.32 8.84
CA LEU A 302 -15.76 11.89 9.10
C LEU A 302 -16.86 11.24 8.30
N LYS A 303 -16.59 10.04 7.83
CA LYS A 303 -17.53 9.34 6.97
C LYS A 303 -17.98 8.02 7.58
N TYR A 304 -18.12 8.00 8.87
CA TYR A 304 -18.60 6.82 9.59
C TYR A 304 -20.07 7.01 9.96
N SER A 305 -20.59 6.10 10.74
CA SER A 305 -21.95 6.24 11.25
C SER A 305 -22.01 7.42 12.22
N GLU A 306 -23.22 7.92 12.47
CA GLU A 306 -23.41 9.04 13.37
C GLU A 306 -22.87 8.75 14.77
N GLU A 307 -23.05 7.51 15.23
CA GLU A 307 -22.59 7.11 16.55
C GLU A 307 -21.08 7.18 16.66
N ILE A 308 -20.39 6.64 15.67
CA ILE A 308 -18.93 6.67 15.65
C ILE A 308 -18.43 8.10 15.51
N ASN A 309 -19.05 8.87 14.64
CA ASN A 309 -18.65 10.27 14.44
C ASN A 309 -18.80 11.07 15.74
N ALA A 310 -19.85 10.82 16.51
CA ALA A 310 -20.05 11.51 17.78
C ALA A 310 -18.92 11.19 18.77
N LYS A 311 -18.51 9.93 18.82
CA LYS A 311 -17.42 9.55 19.71
C LYS A 311 -16.09 10.19 19.30
N ILE A 312 -15.82 10.22 18.00
CA ILE A 312 -14.59 10.83 17.50
C ILE A 312 -14.58 12.32 17.83
N LEU A 313 -15.71 12.99 17.60
CA LEU A 313 -15.82 14.42 17.94
C LEU A 313 -15.58 14.66 19.42
N GLN A 314 -16.15 13.83 20.26
CA GLN A 314 -15.98 13.96 21.70
C GLN A 314 -14.50 13.84 22.09
N LEU A 315 -13.82 12.83 21.58
CA LEU A 315 -12.41 12.64 21.87
C LEU A 315 -11.56 13.80 21.34
N SER A 316 -11.91 14.32 20.16
CA SER A 316 -11.12 15.43 19.59
C SER A 316 -11.22 16.69 20.43
N LYS A 317 -12.31 16.84 21.19
CA LYS A 317 -12.47 17.97 22.09
C LYS A 317 -11.77 17.76 23.43
N LEU A 318 -11.62 16.49 23.84
CA LEU A 318 -11.02 16.20 25.13
C LEU A 318 -9.50 16.22 25.11
N ILE A 319 -8.90 15.94 24.00
CA ILE A 319 -7.45 15.79 23.92
C ILE A 319 -6.89 16.95 23.11
N SER A 320 -5.88 17.62 23.66
CA SER A 320 -5.29 18.77 22.97
C SER A 320 -4.52 18.32 21.72
N ALA A 321 -4.32 19.28 20.81
CA ALA A 321 -3.58 18.99 19.60
C ALA A 321 -2.16 18.53 19.89
N GLN A 322 -1.52 19.13 20.89
CA GLN A 322 -0.16 18.75 21.25
C GLN A 322 -0.12 17.33 21.82
N ASP A 323 -1.09 16.99 22.64
CA ASP A 323 -1.16 15.66 23.23
C ASP A 323 -1.39 14.60 22.16
N LEU A 324 -2.25 14.90 21.19
CA LEU A 324 -2.46 13.98 20.09
C LEU A 324 -1.19 13.74 19.29
N GLN A 325 -0.39 14.78 19.07
CA GLN A 325 0.87 14.61 18.35
C GLN A 325 1.82 13.72 19.14
N LEU A 326 1.89 13.89 20.45
CA LEU A 326 2.73 13.04 21.29
C LEU A 326 2.27 11.58 21.22
N TYR A 327 0.97 11.35 21.38
CA TYR A 327 0.43 10.00 21.32
C TYR A 327 0.70 9.36 19.96
N TYR A 328 0.55 10.15 18.89
CA TYR A 328 0.80 9.66 17.55
C TYR A 328 2.25 9.21 17.40
N GLN A 329 3.20 10.01 17.85
CA GLN A 329 4.61 9.69 17.78
C GLN A 329 4.92 8.40 18.57
N ILE A 330 4.37 8.28 19.78
CA ILE A 330 4.60 7.10 20.60
C ILE A 330 4.03 5.86 19.90
N ALA A 331 2.83 5.97 19.35
CA ALA A 331 2.19 4.84 18.70
C ALA A 331 2.94 4.42 17.44
N CYS A 332 3.40 5.37 16.64
CA CYS A 332 4.19 5.06 15.46
C CYS A 332 5.51 4.39 15.81
N LYS A 333 6.17 4.88 16.86
CA LYS A 333 7.39 4.26 17.34
C LYS A 333 7.11 2.84 17.83
N GLY A 334 6.01 2.65 18.55
CA GLY A 334 5.62 1.32 19.01
C GLY A 334 5.34 0.37 17.86
N ARG A 335 4.71 0.88 16.81
CA ARG A 335 4.43 0.06 15.62
C ARG A 335 5.72 -0.40 14.96
N SER A 336 6.67 0.52 14.81
CA SER A 336 7.94 0.19 14.20
C SER A 336 8.76 -0.77 15.08
N ASP A 337 8.61 -0.70 16.40
CA ASP A 337 9.35 -1.54 17.32
C ASP A 337 8.74 -2.93 17.53
N LEU A 338 7.55 -3.20 16.98
CA LEU A 338 6.91 -4.50 17.20
C LEU A 338 7.80 -5.65 16.76
N GLN A 339 8.54 -5.47 15.69
CA GLN A 339 9.40 -6.53 15.17
C GLN A 339 10.58 -6.81 16.09
N LEU A 340 10.95 -5.86 16.95
CA LEU A 340 12.07 -6.01 17.85
C LEU A 340 11.66 -6.62 19.20
N ALA A 341 10.39 -6.68 19.49
CA ALA A 341 9.90 -7.22 20.76
C ALA A 341 10.03 -8.73 20.78
N VAL A 342 10.13 -9.30 21.98
CA VAL A 342 10.19 -10.74 22.14
C VAL A 342 8.92 -11.37 21.59
N THR A 343 7.75 -10.82 21.91
CA THR A 343 6.51 -11.15 21.24
C THR A 343 5.82 -9.86 20.82
N GLN A 344 4.97 -9.95 19.82
CA GLN A 344 4.24 -8.75 19.38
C GLN A 344 3.32 -8.25 20.48
N GLU A 345 2.74 -9.15 21.26
CA GLU A 345 1.88 -8.76 22.37
C GLU A 345 2.64 -7.93 23.40
N GLN A 346 3.86 -8.34 23.73
CA GLN A 346 4.70 -7.56 24.64
C GLN A 346 5.03 -6.19 24.07
N GLY A 347 5.32 -6.13 22.78
CA GLY A 347 5.59 -4.87 22.12
C GLY A 347 4.40 -3.93 22.15
N PHE A 348 3.21 -4.45 21.91
CA PHE A 348 1.99 -3.67 21.96
C PHE A 348 1.74 -3.16 23.38
N GLU A 349 1.88 -4.04 24.35
CA GLU A 349 1.64 -3.65 25.75
C GLU A 349 2.65 -2.60 26.18
N MET A 350 3.90 -2.73 25.76
CA MET A 350 4.91 -1.71 26.08
C MET A 350 4.54 -0.36 25.44
N CYS A 351 4.01 -0.37 24.24
CA CYS A 351 3.56 0.86 23.61
C CYS A 351 2.46 1.53 24.44
N VAL A 352 1.50 0.74 24.92
CA VAL A 352 0.43 1.29 25.76
C VAL A 352 0.99 1.83 27.08
N LEU A 353 1.96 1.12 27.67
CA LEU A 353 2.60 1.59 28.89
C LEU A 353 3.35 2.90 28.66
N ARG A 354 3.97 3.05 27.50
CA ARG A 354 4.63 4.31 27.16
C ARG A 354 3.62 5.46 27.00
N LEU A 355 2.47 5.16 26.38
CA LEU A 355 1.42 6.15 26.29
C LEU A 355 0.98 6.61 27.69
N LEU A 356 0.82 5.66 28.61
CA LEU A 356 0.47 6.01 29.97
C LEU A 356 1.58 6.79 30.67
N ALA A 357 2.83 6.37 30.50
CA ALA A 357 3.96 6.97 31.19
C ALA A 357 4.24 8.39 30.73
N PHE A 358 4.04 8.64 29.43
CA PHE A 358 4.38 9.93 28.86
C PHE A 358 3.16 10.82 28.62
N ARG A 359 2.00 10.41 29.09
CA ARG A 359 0.83 11.25 28.91
C ARG A 359 1.03 12.58 29.64
N PRO A 360 0.57 13.67 29.08
CA PRO A 360 0.71 14.96 29.75
C PRO A 360 -0.15 15.02 31.01
N LEU A 361 0.35 15.72 32.00
CA LEU A 361 -0.42 15.91 33.23
C LEU A 361 -1.46 17.01 33.06
N ALA A 362 -2.60 16.83 33.64
CA ALA A 362 -3.58 17.90 33.70
C ALA A 362 -3.05 18.98 34.62
N PRO A 363 -3.50 20.24 34.47
CA PRO A 363 -2.98 21.30 35.33
C PRO A 363 -3.12 21.04 36.80
N ASN A 364 -4.13 20.29 37.19
CA ASN A 364 -4.35 20.02 38.59
C ASN A 364 -3.80 18.67 39.06
N GLU A 365 -3.11 17.94 38.18
CA GLU A 365 -2.52 16.69 38.58
C GLU A 365 -1.14 16.91 39.16
N ILE A 366 -0.86 16.23 40.23
CA ILE A 366 0.45 16.29 40.85
C ILE A 366 1.15 14.97 40.61
N LEU A 367 2.38 15.07 40.15
CA LEU A 367 3.14 13.87 39.93
C LEU A 367 3.64 13.33 41.26
N VAL A 368 3.07 12.24 41.69
CA VAL A 368 3.46 11.61 42.93
C VAL A 368 4.19 10.34 42.60
N SER A 369 5.47 10.30 42.95
CA SER A 369 6.19 9.09 42.71
C SER A 369 5.90 8.18 43.85
N GLU A 370 5.10 7.20 43.67
CA GLU A 370 4.79 6.28 44.66
C GLU A 370 5.96 5.44 44.98
N PRO A 371 6.34 5.38 46.18
CA PRO A 371 7.47 4.57 46.53
C PRO A 371 7.09 3.17 46.41
N VAL A 372 7.85 2.54 45.71
CA VAL A 372 7.54 1.21 45.55
C VAL A 372 7.63 0.50 46.73
N GLN A 373 7.88 0.65 47.47
CA GLN A 373 7.96 0.00 48.51
C GLN A 373 7.78 -0.38 49.38
N LYS A 374 7.74 -0.22 49.78
CA LYS A 374 7.39 -0.94 50.54
C LYS A 374 8.12 -1.14 51.72
N ASN A 375 9.25 -0.92 51.91
CA ASN A 375 10.02 -1.15 53.07
C ASN A 375 10.33 0.20 53.62
N GLY A 376 10.16 0.49 54.79
CA GLY A 376 10.45 1.74 55.39
C GLY A 376 11.88 2.18 55.19
N GLN A 377 12.76 1.25 55.02
CA GLN A 377 14.13 1.60 54.83
C GLN A 377 14.34 2.42 53.59
N ALA A 378 13.60 2.15 52.56
CA ALA A 378 13.77 2.86 51.35
C ALA A 378 13.38 4.32 51.49
N GLU A 379 12.45 4.60 52.35
CA GLU A 379 12.02 5.96 52.51
C GLU A 379 13.11 6.83 53.10
N VAL A 380 13.84 6.29 54.04
CA VAL A 380 14.90 7.05 54.68
C VAL A 380 15.97 7.40 53.67
N GLY A 381 16.30 6.48 52.85
CA GLY A 381 17.32 6.72 51.85
C GLY A 381 16.90 7.79 50.87
N LEU A 382 15.65 7.80 50.50
CA LEU A 382 15.20 8.79 49.57
C LEU A 382 15.25 10.18 50.12
N ASN A 383 14.90 10.32 51.40
CA ASN A 383 14.94 11.62 52.00
C ASN A 383 16.34 12.18 52.04
N SER A 384 17.29 11.36 52.35
CA SER A 384 18.68 11.83 52.37
C SER A 384 19.12 12.27 51.01
N GLN A 385 18.74 11.54 50.01
CA GLN A 385 19.17 11.90 48.70
C GLN A 385 18.53 13.19 48.23
N ALA A 386 17.30 13.41 48.62
CA ALA A 386 16.64 14.60 48.21
C ALA A 386 17.29 15.83 48.82
N GLN A 387 17.71 15.73 50.06
CA GLN A 387 18.37 16.86 50.68
C GLN A 387 19.71 17.13 50.00
N THR A 388 20.40 16.13 49.65
CA THR A 388 21.65 16.32 49.00
C THR A 388 21.47 16.98 47.65
N ALA A 389 20.49 16.59 46.96
CA ALA A 389 20.21 17.16 45.67
C ALA A 389 19.91 18.65 45.78
N GLN A 390 19.21 19.04 46.83
CA GLN A 390 18.91 20.44 46.98
C GLN A 390 20.13 21.27 47.20
N GLU A 391 21.10 20.73 47.87
CA GLU A 391 22.31 21.47 48.13
C GLU A 391 23.12 21.68 46.87
N ILE A 392 22.99 20.79 45.96
CA ILE A 392 23.71 20.92 44.76
C ILE A 392 23.10 21.91 43.81
N THR A 393 21.84 22.10 43.90
CA THR A 393 21.20 22.97 42.98
C THR A 393 21.89 24.29 42.78
N PRO A 394 22.32 24.92 43.77
CA PRO A 394 22.88 26.23 43.58
C PRO A 394 24.02 26.28 42.62
N VAL A 395 24.59 25.24 42.51
CA VAL A 395 25.73 25.26 41.70
C VAL A 395 25.39 25.66 40.35
N SER A 396 24.25 25.43 40.06
CA SER A 396 23.92 25.75 38.79
C SER A 396 24.32 27.10 38.51
N ALA A 397 24.40 27.79 39.48
CA ALA A 397 24.62 29.13 39.18
C ALA A 397 25.80 29.31 38.35
N ILE A 398 26.38 28.43 38.17
CA ILE A 398 27.51 28.54 37.50
C ILE A 398 27.33 29.13 36.24
N GLN A 399 26.66 29.01 35.86
CA GLN A 399 26.50 29.56 34.84
C GLN A 399 27.05 30.37 34.05
N PRO A 400 27.20 31.12 34.30
CA PRO A 400 27.53 32.12 33.54
C PRO A 400 28.61 31.99 32.70
N VAL A 401 28.81 31.16 32.62
CA VAL A 401 29.91 31.06 32.03
C VAL A 401 29.95 31.48 30.81
N GLU A 402 29.15 31.69 30.56
CA GLU A 402 29.17 32.24 29.56
C GLU A 402 30.19 32.23 28.76
N VAL A 403 30.72 32.27 29.02
CA VAL A 403 31.75 32.45 28.49
C VAL A 403 31.96 32.12 27.30
N ILE A 404 31.52 31.80 27.18
CA ILE A 404 31.66 31.44 26.33
C ILE A 404 32.01 31.79 25.23
N SER A 405 32.44 32.22 25.46
CA SER A 405 33.13 32.61 24.59
C SER A 405 32.92 31.99 23.41
N GLN A 406 33.06 32.35 22.59
CA GLN A 406 33.00 31.96 21.52
C GLN A 406 33.74 30.92 21.12
N PRO A 407 33.33 30.12 20.63
CA PRO A 407 33.97 29.08 20.15
C PRO A 407 34.85 29.54 19.11
N ALA A 408 35.92 29.23 19.29
CA ALA A 408 36.80 29.35 18.22
C ALA A 408 36.21 28.57 17.12
N MET A 409 36.18 29.14 16.01
CA MET A 409 35.74 28.38 14.94
C MET A 409 36.80 27.41 14.68
N VAL A 410 36.59 26.26 15.11
CA VAL A 410 37.46 25.19 14.72
C VAL A 410 37.09 24.90 13.28
N GLU A 411 37.99 25.16 12.43
CA GLU A 411 37.78 24.76 11.06
C GLU A 411 37.58 23.26 11.08
N PRO A 412 36.54 22.78 10.48
CA PRO A 412 36.35 21.33 10.45
C PRO A 412 37.57 20.70 9.78
N GLU A 413 38.08 19.67 10.39
CA GLU A 413 39.15 18.94 9.75
C GLU A 413 38.65 18.47 8.41
N PRO A 414 39.44 18.60 7.37
CA PRO A 414 39.00 18.13 6.08
C PRO A 414 38.71 16.65 6.17
N GLU A 415 37.61 16.25 5.61
CA GLU A 415 37.28 14.84 5.57
C GLU A 415 38.41 14.13 4.84
N PRO A 416 38.84 12.98 5.37
CA PRO A 416 39.88 12.26 4.67
C PRO A 416 39.40 11.93 3.25
N GLU A 417 40.31 12.07 2.32
CA GLU A 417 39.97 11.71 0.95
C GLU A 417 39.59 10.24 0.93
N PRO A 418 38.57 9.89 0.20
CA PRO A 418 38.21 8.47 0.12
C PRO A 418 39.38 7.70 -0.47
N GLU A 419 39.65 6.55 0.10
CA GLU A 419 40.69 5.70 -0.44
C GLU A 419 40.33 5.33 -1.87
N PRO A 420 41.27 5.32 -2.78
CA PRO A 420 40.95 4.94 -4.13
C PRO A 420 40.42 3.52 -4.15
N GLU A 421 39.37 3.32 -4.94
CA GLU A 421 38.83 2.00 -5.07
C GLU A 421 39.93 1.09 -5.64
N PRO A 422 40.03 -0.12 -5.15
CA PRO A 422 41.01 -1.03 -5.71
C PRO A 422 40.72 -1.26 -7.18
N GLU A 423 41.76 -1.32 -7.98
CA GLU A 423 41.59 -1.59 -9.38
C GLU A 423 40.95 -2.96 -9.54
N PRO A 424 40.02 -3.11 -10.46
CA PRO A 424 39.41 -4.40 -10.65
C PRO A 424 40.46 -5.40 -11.07
N GLU A 425 40.39 -6.60 -10.53
CA GLU A 425 41.31 -7.66 -10.94
C GLU A 425 41.10 -7.94 -12.42
N PRO A 426 42.17 -8.18 -13.14
CA PRO A 426 42.02 -8.48 -14.54
C PRO A 426 41.20 -9.74 -14.73
N GLU A 427 40.33 -9.72 -15.70
CA GLU A 427 39.53 -10.90 -16.01
C GLU A 427 40.45 -12.03 -16.39
N PRO A 428 40.18 -13.24 -15.94
CA PRO A 428 40.99 -14.36 -16.34
C PRO A 428 40.91 -14.55 -17.85
N GLU A 429 42.06 -14.88 -18.43
CA GLU A 429 42.09 -15.13 -19.88
C GLU A 429 41.17 -16.31 -20.17
N PRO A 430 40.44 -16.24 -21.27
CA PRO A 430 39.58 -17.37 -21.62
C PRO A 430 40.41 -18.60 -21.86
N GLU A 431 39.93 -19.72 -21.37
CA GLU A 431 40.60 -20.98 -21.62
C GLU A 431 40.61 -21.25 -23.11
N PRO A 432 41.71 -21.79 -23.65
CA PRO A 432 41.74 -22.08 -25.04
C PRO A 432 40.67 -23.12 -25.38
N GLU A 433 40.05 -22.92 -26.53
CA GLU A 433 39.05 -23.88 -26.97
C GLU A 433 39.73 -25.25 -27.19
N PRO A 434 39.07 -26.32 -26.80
CA PRO A 434 39.64 -27.63 -27.05
C PRO A 434 39.78 -27.87 -28.55
N GLU A 435 40.89 -28.48 -28.92
CA GLU A 435 41.11 -28.81 -30.31
C GLU A 435 40.03 -29.77 -30.79
N PRO A 436 39.52 -29.59 -31.98
CA PRO A 436 38.50 -30.52 -32.48
C PRO A 436 39.10 -31.93 -32.58
N GLU A 437 38.32 -32.89 -32.18
CA GLU A 437 38.73 -34.29 -32.30
C GLU A 437 38.88 -34.62 -33.76
N PRO A 438 39.91 -35.39 -34.09
CA PRO A 438 40.09 -35.77 -35.48
C PRO A 438 38.90 -36.62 -35.95
N GLU A 439 38.46 -36.36 -37.17
CA GLU A 439 37.38 -37.17 -37.74
C GLU A 439 37.83 -38.59 -37.91
N PRO A 440 36.99 -39.55 -37.61
CA PRO A 440 37.33 -40.96 -37.84
C PRO A 440 37.49 -41.19 -39.33
N GLU A 441 38.59 -41.92 -39.67
CA GLU A 441 38.83 -42.24 -41.05
C GLU A 441 37.82 -43.27 -41.48
N UNK A 442 37.36 -43.12 -42.49
CA UNK A 442 36.50 -43.92 -42.84
C UNK A 442 37.07 -44.94 -43.47
N GLU A 443 36.65 -46.08 -43.48
CA GLU A 443 37.04 -47.23 -44.24
C GLU A 443 36.30 -47.30 -45.55
#